data_53b456e0e645ef699e87426d8b35a03b
#
_entry.id   53b456e0e645ef699e87426d8b35a03b
#
_cell.length_a   1.000
_cell.length_b   1.000
_cell.length_c   1.000
_cell.angle_alpha   90.00
_cell.angle_beta   90.00
_cell.angle_gamma   90.00
#
_symmetry.space_group_name_H-M   'P 1'
#
loop_
_entity.id
_entity.type
_entity.pdbx_description
1 polymer ?
#
loop_
_entity_poly.entity_id
_entity_poly.type
_entity_poly.pdbx_seq_one_letter_code
_entity_poly.pdbx_strand_id
1 'polypeptide(L)'
;MTKGKFGIHGGQFVPETLMNAINEFEEAYNRYKDDPEFVAELDTLMREYAGRPSLLYYAEKMTKDLGGAKIYLKREDLNHTGSHKLNNCLGQCLLAKKMGKTRVIAETGAGQHGVATATVAALLGLECEIFMGKEDTIRQTLNVYRMKLLGAKVNAVETGTMTLKDAVNEAMREWTNRVSDTHYVLGSVMGPHPFPTVVRDFQSVIGKEIKSQMLEKEGRLPDVVMACVGGGSNAMGAFYEFIKDENVKLIGCEAAGLGTDTPKTAATIATGTLGIFHGMKSYFCQNEYGQIAPVYSISAGLDYPGIGPEHANLADTGRASYVPVTDEEAVNAFEYLSRTEGIIPAIESAHAVAHCIKIAPTMDKDKIIVVNLSGRGDKDVAAIARYRGEDIHD
;
A
#
# COMPACT_ATOMS: atom_id res chain seq x y z
N MET A 1 3.22 17.26 -19.21
CA MET A 1 3.83 17.02 -17.88
C MET A 1 5.24 16.53 -18.10
N THR A 2 6.21 16.98 -17.30
CA THR A 2 7.58 16.46 -17.38
C THR A 2 7.56 15.01 -16.93
N LYS A 3 8.18 14.12 -17.70
CA LYS A 3 8.25 12.65 -17.46
C LYS A 3 8.62 12.34 -16.00
N GLY A 4 7.82 11.52 -15.33
CA GLY A 4 8.05 11.10 -13.95
C GLY A 4 7.85 12.15 -12.88
N LYS A 5 7.18 13.27 -13.18
CA LYS A 5 6.88 14.32 -12.21
C LYS A 5 5.39 14.49 -11.96
N PHE A 6 5.06 14.74 -10.70
CA PHE A 6 3.75 15.10 -10.17
C PHE A 6 3.92 16.48 -9.51
N GLY A 7 3.64 17.57 -10.23
CA GLY A 7 3.99 18.91 -9.79
C GLY A 7 5.50 19.04 -9.58
N ILE A 8 5.92 19.38 -8.35
CA ILE A 8 7.34 19.48 -7.95
C ILE A 8 7.93 18.15 -7.46
N HIS A 9 7.10 17.12 -7.32
CA HIS A 9 7.45 15.81 -6.76
C HIS A 9 7.83 14.80 -7.84
N GLY A 10 8.37 13.63 -7.45
CA GLY A 10 8.79 12.54 -8.33
C GLY A 10 10.25 12.66 -8.78
N GLY A 11 10.54 12.20 -9.98
CA GLY A 11 11.88 12.20 -10.57
C GLY A 11 12.62 10.87 -10.39
N GLN A 12 13.91 10.88 -10.75
CA GLN A 12 14.79 9.70 -10.76
C GLN A 12 16.12 10.08 -10.07
N PHE A 13 16.16 10.01 -8.74
CA PHE A 13 17.33 10.35 -7.95
C PHE A 13 18.06 9.10 -7.50
N VAL A 14 18.70 8.42 -8.45
CA VAL A 14 19.39 7.15 -8.24
C VAL A 14 20.82 7.21 -8.74
N PRO A 15 21.71 6.32 -8.24
CA PRO A 15 23.05 6.16 -8.78
C PRO A 15 23.03 5.80 -10.27
N GLU A 16 24.06 6.22 -11.02
CA GLU A 16 24.22 5.91 -12.45
C GLU A 16 24.15 4.41 -12.76
N THR A 17 24.61 3.57 -11.86
CA THR A 17 24.57 2.12 -11.96
C THR A 17 23.17 1.53 -12.09
N LEU A 18 22.13 2.23 -11.60
CA LEU A 18 20.73 1.81 -11.71
C LEU A 18 19.99 2.41 -12.90
N MET A 19 20.54 3.42 -13.57
CA MET A 19 19.84 4.14 -14.64
C MET A 19 19.45 3.22 -15.79
N ASN A 20 20.33 2.29 -16.19
CA ASN A 20 20.02 1.34 -17.27
C ASN A 20 18.87 0.42 -16.89
N ALA A 21 18.83 -0.10 -15.66
CA ALA A 21 17.75 -0.97 -15.18
C ALA A 21 16.41 -0.22 -15.11
N ILE A 22 16.43 1.03 -14.70
CA ILE A 22 15.23 1.88 -14.64
C ILE A 22 14.72 2.20 -16.04
N ASN A 23 15.60 2.53 -16.98
CA ASN A 23 15.24 2.80 -18.37
C ASN A 23 14.68 1.53 -19.04
N GLU A 24 15.33 0.38 -18.86
CA GLU A 24 14.85 -0.93 -19.35
C GLU A 24 13.43 -1.22 -18.82
N PHE A 25 13.21 -0.99 -17.53
CA PHE A 25 11.90 -1.18 -16.91
C PHE A 25 10.83 -0.24 -17.49
N GLU A 26 11.17 1.04 -17.69
CA GLU A 26 10.26 2.00 -18.28
C GLU A 26 9.93 1.69 -19.74
N GLU A 27 10.92 1.29 -20.52
CA GLU A 27 10.72 0.88 -21.92
C GLU A 27 9.85 -0.38 -22.02
N ALA A 28 10.11 -1.38 -21.18
CA ALA A 28 9.28 -2.57 -21.09
C ALA A 28 7.84 -2.23 -20.69
N TYR A 29 7.66 -1.41 -19.65
CA TYR A 29 6.31 -0.99 -19.23
C TYR A 29 5.57 -0.28 -20.36
N ASN A 30 6.20 0.69 -21.04
CA ASN A 30 5.58 1.43 -22.14
C ASN A 30 5.26 0.54 -23.36
N ARG A 31 6.04 -0.53 -23.57
CA ARG A 31 5.80 -1.51 -24.62
C ARG A 31 4.62 -2.42 -24.31
N TYR A 32 4.52 -2.89 -23.07
CA TYR A 32 3.59 -3.97 -22.71
C TYR A 32 2.27 -3.49 -22.11
N LYS A 33 2.20 -2.29 -21.52
CA LYS A 33 1.00 -1.81 -20.81
C LYS A 33 -0.29 -1.81 -21.65
N ASP A 34 -0.17 -1.61 -22.97
CA ASP A 34 -1.26 -1.60 -23.94
C ASP A 34 -1.17 -2.79 -24.93
N ASP A 35 -0.24 -3.72 -24.72
CA ASP A 35 -0.09 -4.91 -25.53
C ASP A 35 -1.23 -5.89 -25.25
N PRO A 36 -2.01 -6.31 -26.29
CA PRO A 36 -3.20 -7.14 -26.07
C PRO A 36 -2.92 -8.50 -25.42
N GLU A 37 -1.76 -9.12 -25.71
CA GLU A 37 -1.40 -10.42 -25.13
C GLU A 37 -1.03 -10.26 -23.66
N PHE A 38 -0.26 -9.22 -23.32
CA PHE A 38 0.10 -8.93 -21.94
C PHE A 38 -1.14 -8.58 -21.10
N VAL A 39 -2.02 -7.70 -21.62
CA VAL A 39 -3.25 -7.33 -20.94
C VAL A 39 -4.15 -8.53 -20.72
N ALA A 40 -4.35 -9.39 -21.74
CA ALA A 40 -5.18 -10.58 -21.60
C ALA A 40 -4.60 -11.60 -20.60
N GLU A 41 -3.27 -11.77 -20.57
CA GLU A 41 -2.59 -12.65 -19.60
C GLU A 41 -2.76 -12.10 -18.18
N LEU A 42 -2.54 -10.79 -17.99
CA LEU A 42 -2.72 -10.14 -16.70
C LEU A 42 -4.17 -10.19 -16.22
N ASP A 43 -5.15 -9.91 -17.09
CA ASP A 43 -6.58 -9.97 -16.76
C ASP A 43 -7.00 -11.39 -16.36
N THR A 44 -6.48 -12.41 -17.02
CA THR A 44 -6.70 -13.81 -16.65
C THR A 44 -6.17 -14.12 -15.26
N LEU A 45 -4.93 -13.69 -14.95
CA LEU A 45 -4.34 -13.86 -13.64
C LEU A 45 -5.09 -13.07 -12.57
N MET A 46 -5.53 -11.87 -12.87
CA MET A 46 -6.34 -11.06 -11.95
C MET A 46 -7.68 -11.75 -11.63
N ARG A 47 -8.36 -12.30 -12.63
CA ARG A 47 -9.66 -12.95 -12.43
C ARG A 47 -9.53 -14.33 -11.79
N GLU A 48 -8.68 -15.20 -12.33
CA GLU A 48 -8.68 -16.63 -12.00
C GLU A 48 -7.74 -16.97 -10.85
N TYR A 49 -6.69 -16.17 -10.65
CA TYR A 49 -5.71 -16.39 -9.58
C TYR A 49 -5.85 -15.41 -8.42
N ALA A 50 -6.00 -14.11 -8.68
CA ALA A 50 -6.18 -13.13 -7.63
C ALA A 50 -7.62 -13.12 -7.04
N GLY A 51 -8.61 -13.63 -7.79
CA GLY A 51 -10.00 -13.65 -7.34
C GLY A 51 -10.76 -12.34 -7.57
N ARG A 52 -10.31 -11.54 -8.57
CA ARG A 52 -10.99 -10.28 -8.90
C ARG A 52 -12.23 -10.50 -9.77
N PRO A 53 -13.23 -9.58 -9.77
CA PRO A 53 -13.20 -8.32 -9.01
C PRO A 53 -13.40 -8.50 -7.51
N SER A 54 -12.71 -7.73 -6.67
CA SER A 54 -13.11 -7.60 -5.28
C SER A 54 -14.40 -6.78 -5.20
N LEU A 55 -15.31 -7.15 -4.30
CA LEU A 55 -16.65 -6.55 -4.29
C LEU A 55 -16.75 -5.42 -3.26
N LEU A 56 -17.66 -4.48 -3.53
CA LEU A 56 -18.15 -3.54 -2.54
C LEU A 56 -19.17 -4.24 -1.65
N TYR A 57 -18.89 -4.27 -0.36
CA TYR A 57 -19.79 -4.78 0.67
C TYR A 57 -20.48 -3.60 1.36
N TYR A 58 -21.81 -3.59 1.40
CA TYR A 58 -22.57 -2.63 2.18
C TYR A 58 -22.51 -3.00 3.64
N ALA A 59 -21.82 -2.20 4.45
CA ALA A 59 -21.67 -2.40 5.89
C ALA A 59 -22.93 -1.92 6.61
N GLU A 60 -23.98 -2.75 6.54
CA GLU A 60 -25.33 -2.40 7.00
C GLU A 60 -25.40 -2.13 8.49
N LYS A 61 -24.77 -2.99 9.30
CA LYS A 61 -24.77 -2.83 10.77
C LYS A 61 -24.00 -1.60 11.19
N MET A 62 -22.81 -1.40 10.59
CA MET A 62 -21.98 -0.22 10.83
C MET A 62 -22.72 1.07 10.41
N THR A 63 -23.40 1.07 9.26
CA THR A 63 -24.20 2.19 8.78
C THR A 63 -25.35 2.52 9.74
N LYS A 64 -26.05 1.51 10.24
CA LYS A 64 -27.14 1.70 11.21
C LYS A 64 -26.66 2.19 12.58
N ASP A 65 -25.56 1.62 13.05
CA ASP A 65 -24.96 1.94 14.36
C ASP A 65 -24.45 3.38 14.41
N LEU A 66 -23.75 3.82 13.37
CA LEU A 66 -23.21 5.18 13.26
C LEU A 66 -24.26 6.23 12.87
N GLY A 67 -25.34 5.85 12.19
CA GLY A 67 -26.53 6.65 11.97
C GLY A 67 -26.40 7.81 10.95
N GLY A 68 -25.34 7.92 10.19
CA GLY A 68 -25.10 8.94 9.16
C GLY A 68 -25.04 8.37 7.75
N ALA A 69 -23.93 8.65 7.04
CA ALA A 69 -23.72 8.20 5.67
C ALA A 69 -23.77 6.69 5.53
N LYS A 70 -24.19 6.20 4.33
CA LYS A 70 -24.05 4.80 3.93
C LYS A 70 -22.57 4.44 3.81
N ILE A 71 -22.18 3.29 4.34
CA ILE A 71 -20.78 2.82 4.35
C ILE A 71 -20.64 1.60 3.49
N TYR A 72 -19.74 1.67 2.53
CA TYR A 72 -19.31 0.55 1.70
C TYR A 72 -17.85 0.21 1.95
N LEU A 73 -17.53 -1.06 2.04
CA LEU A 73 -16.17 -1.57 2.20
C LEU A 73 -15.71 -2.21 0.90
N LYS A 74 -14.63 -1.70 0.30
CA LYS A 74 -13.97 -2.35 -0.83
C LYS A 74 -13.08 -3.47 -0.32
N ARG A 75 -13.43 -4.71 -0.64
CA ARG A 75 -12.92 -5.93 -0.01
C ARG A 75 -11.63 -6.44 -0.65
N GLU A 76 -10.56 -5.62 -0.63
CA GLU A 76 -9.22 -6.07 -1.07
C GLU A 76 -8.59 -7.12 -0.11
N ASP A 77 -9.11 -7.24 1.08
CA ASP A 77 -8.80 -8.27 2.07
C ASP A 77 -9.18 -9.70 1.63
N LEU A 78 -10.10 -9.84 0.67
CA LEU A 78 -10.54 -11.12 0.11
C LEU A 78 -9.74 -11.59 -1.11
N ASN A 79 -8.84 -10.77 -1.64
CA ASN A 79 -7.95 -11.19 -2.71
C ASN A 79 -7.07 -12.36 -2.25
N HIS A 80 -6.64 -13.21 -3.17
CA HIS A 80 -5.60 -14.20 -2.88
C HIS A 80 -4.39 -13.52 -2.22
N THR A 81 -3.77 -14.15 -1.24
CA THR A 81 -2.78 -13.62 -0.28
C THR A 81 -3.33 -12.67 0.79
N GLY A 82 -4.59 -12.21 0.67
CA GLY A 82 -5.29 -11.43 1.68
C GLY A 82 -5.02 -9.93 1.65
N SER A 83 -4.58 -9.36 0.51
CA SER A 83 -4.41 -7.90 0.38
C SER A 83 -4.32 -7.42 -1.07
N HIS A 84 -4.43 -6.09 -1.26
CA HIS A 84 -4.23 -5.40 -2.54
C HIS A 84 -2.83 -5.59 -3.17
N LYS A 85 -1.84 -6.02 -2.39
CA LYS A 85 -0.44 -6.14 -2.85
C LYS A 85 -0.29 -7.05 -4.06
N LEU A 86 -1.14 -8.07 -4.16
CA LEU A 86 -1.11 -9.03 -5.25
C LEU A 86 -1.31 -8.38 -6.62
N ASN A 87 -2.14 -7.33 -6.72
CA ASN A 87 -2.41 -6.63 -7.98
C ASN A 87 -1.11 -6.12 -8.63
N ASN A 88 -0.31 -5.40 -7.85
CA ASN A 88 0.97 -4.88 -8.29
C ASN A 88 2.00 -5.99 -8.55
N CYS A 89 2.07 -7.01 -7.68
CA CYS A 89 3.03 -8.11 -7.85
C CYS A 89 2.78 -8.90 -9.13
N LEU A 90 1.51 -9.18 -9.48
CA LEU A 90 1.16 -9.83 -10.76
C LEU A 90 1.66 -9.01 -11.95
N GLY A 91 1.37 -7.71 -11.97
CA GLY A 91 1.80 -6.83 -13.05
C GLY A 91 3.32 -6.73 -13.17
N GLN A 92 4.03 -6.46 -12.08
CA GLN A 92 5.49 -6.30 -12.12
C GLN A 92 6.24 -7.61 -12.39
N CYS A 93 5.84 -8.73 -11.78
CA CYS A 93 6.51 -10.02 -12.03
C CYS A 93 6.23 -10.54 -13.44
N LEU A 94 5.03 -10.35 -13.99
CA LEU A 94 4.73 -10.68 -15.38
C LEU A 94 5.59 -9.83 -16.33
N LEU A 95 5.70 -8.52 -16.04
CA LEU A 95 6.56 -7.62 -16.80
C LEU A 95 8.03 -8.03 -16.72
N ALA A 96 8.53 -8.38 -15.51
CA ALA A 96 9.88 -8.89 -15.31
C ALA A 96 10.16 -10.14 -16.19
N LYS A 97 9.20 -11.06 -16.27
CA LYS A 97 9.29 -12.24 -17.14
C LYS A 97 9.36 -11.87 -18.63
N LYS A 98 8.55 -10.90 -19.08
CA LYS A 98 8.60 -10.36 -20.46
C LYS A 98 9.93 -9.64 -20.78
N MET A 99 10.60 -9.08 -19.75
CA MET A 99 11.94 -8.51 -19.84
C MET A 99 13.06 -9.57 -19.85
N GLY A 100 12.72 -10.85 -19.69
CA GLY A 100 13.71 -11.94 -19.63
C GLY A 100 14.43 -12.04 -18.28
N LYS A 101 13.94 -11.38 -17.23
CA LYS A 101 14.49 -11.53 -15.88
C LYS A 101 14.14 -12.91 -15.31
N THR A 102 15.11 -13.51 -14.62
CA THR A 102 14.96 -14.83 -13.99
C THR A 102 14.78 -14.76 -12.49
N ARG A 103 15.02 -13.59 -11.92
CA ARG A 103 14.97 -13.32 -10.47
C ARG A 103 14.20 -12.05 -10.17
N VAL A 104 13.46 -12.06 -9.07
CA VAL A 104 12.82 -10.89 -8.48
C VAL A 104 13.26 -10.70 -7.05
N ILE A 105 13.38 -9.44 -6.63
CA ILE A 105 13.60 -9.06 -5.23
C ILE A 105 12.52 -8.11 -4.78
N ALA A 106 12.23 -8.07 -3.48
CA ALA A 106 11.31 -7.12 -2.89
C ALA A 106 11.69 -6.79 -1.44
N GLU A 107 11.29 -5.62 -1.00
CA GLU A 107 11.24 -5.23 0.40
C GLU A 107 9.90 -5.60 1.03
N THR A 108 9.85 -5.73 2.36
CA THR A 108 8.58 -5.85 3.07
C THR A 108 8.70 -5.41 4.54
N GLY A 109 7.64 -4.79 5.09
CA GLY A 109 7.48 -4.50 6.52
C GLY A 109 6.53 -5.50 7.17
N ALA A 110 5.21 -5.33 7.00
CA ALA A 110 4.20 -6.26 7.52
C ALA A 110 4.24 -7.68 6.89
N GLY A 111 5.08 -7.91 5.89
CA GLY A 111 5.22 -9.18 5.20
C GLY A 111 4.23 -9.40 4.05
N GLN A 112 3.19 -8.59 3.92
CA GLN A 112 2.16 -8.78 2.88
C GLN A 112 2.70 -8.62 1.46
N HIS A 113 3.57 -7.63 1.23
CA HIS A 113 4.22 -7.46 -0.07
C HIS A 113 5.18 -8.60 -0.38
N GLY A 114 5.97 -9.02 0.61
CA GLY A 114 6.87 -10.16 0.48
C GLY A 114 6.13 -11.46 0.16
N VAL A 115 5.02 -11.75 0.86
CA VAL A 115 4.17 -12.92 0.56
C VAL A 115 3.59 -12.83 -0.85
N ALA A 116 3.06 -11.67 -1.26
CA ALA A 116 2.51 -11.50 -2.60
C ALA A 116 3.57 -11.68 -3.69
N THR A 117 4.78 -11.11 -3.51
CA THR A 117 5.89 -11.27 -4.45
C THR A 117 6.35 -12.72 -4.53
N ALA A 118 6.55 -13.39 -3.38
CA ALA A 118 6.92 -14.80 -3.33
C ALA A 118 5.87 -15.70 -4.00
N THR A 119 4.58 -15.41 -3.79
CA THR A 119 3.46 -16.13 -4.41
C THR A 119 3.51 -16.04 -5.92
N VAL A 120 3.67 -14.84 -6.47
CA VAL A 120 3.69 -14.62 -7.92
C VAL A 120 5.00 -15.14 -8.52
N ALA A 121 6.13 -15.00 -7.83
CA ALA A 121 7.40 -15.57 -8.27
C ALA A 121 7.33 -17.10 -8.40
N ALA A 122 6.73 -17.78 -7.40
CA ALA A 122 6.49 -19.22 -7.47
C ALA A 122 5.58 -19.59 -8.64
N LEU A 123 4.50 -18.85 -8.88
CA LEU A 123 3.57 -19.06 -10.00
C LEU A 123 4.28 -18.94 -11.36
N LEU A 124 5.16 -17.94 -11.51
CA LEU A 124 5.81 -17.61 -12.78
C LEU A 124 7.16 -18.31 -12.99
N GLY A 125 7.65 -19.08 -11.99
CA GLY A 125 8.92 -19.79 -12.03
C GLY A 125 10.14 -18.85 -11.92
N LEU A 126 10.03 -17.77 -11.12
CA LEU A 126 11.10 -16.81 -10.87
C LEU A 126 11.80 -17.10 -9.54
N GLU A 127 13.12 -16.96 -9.48
CA GLU A 127 13.84 -16.90 -8.21
C GLU A 127 13.35 -15.69 -7.40
N CYS A 128 13.16 -15.85 -6.09
CA CYS A 128 12.62 -14.78 -5.24
C CYS A 128 13.46 -14.57 -3.99
N GLU A 129 13.85 -13.33 -3.75
CA GLU A 129 14.57 -12.93 -2.52
C GLU A 129 13.90 -11.70 -1.89
N ILE A 130 13.59 -11.80 -0.59
CA ILE A 130 12.83 -10.80 0.14
C ILE A 130 13.72 -10.22 1.24
N PHE A 131 13.75 -8.88 1.32
CA PHE A 131 14.41 -8.12 2.37
C PHE A 131 13.39 -7.63 3.37
N MET A 132 13.62 -7.90 4.65
CA MET A 132 12.71 -7.55 5.74
C MET A 132 13.51 -7.11 6.95
N GLY A 133 13.13 -6.02 7.58
CA GLY A 133 13.81 -5.56 8.80
C GLY A 133 13.77 -6.63 9.89
N LYS A 134 14.82 -6.76 10.67
CA LYS A 134 14.94 -7.77 11.75
C LYS A 134 13.78 -7.67 12.74
N GLU A 135 13.42 -6.46 13.15
CA GLU A 135 12.29 -6.20 14.04
C GLU A 135 10.96 -6.68 13.42
N ASP A 136 10.78 -6.40 12.12
CA ASP A 136 9.57 -6.83 11.40
C ASP A 136 9.52 -8.35 11.23
N THR A 137 10.66 -9.03 11.06
CA THR A 137 10.68 -10.51 11.00
C THR A 137 10.18 -11.17 12.29
N ILE A 138 10.42 -10.51 13.44
CA ILE A 138 9.96 -10.97 14.75
C ILE A 138 8.47 -10.69 14.91
N ARG A 139 8.03 -9.49 14.52
CA ARG A 139 6.61 -9.09 14.62
C ARG A 139 5.70 -9.91 13.72
N GLN A 140 6.21 -10.38 12.57
CA GLN A 140 5.44 -10.99 11.47
C GLN A 140 5.96 -12.39 11.09
N THR A 141 6.28 -13.22 12.08
CA THR A 141 6.87 -14.56 11.92
C THR A 141 6.05 -15.45 10.97
N LEU A 142 4.72 -15.39 11.05
CA LEU A 142 3.83 -16.16 10.18
C LEU A 142 4.06 -15.82 8.69
N ASN A 143 4.19 -14.54 8.35
CA ASN A 143 4.44 -14.13 6.97
C ASN A 143 5.86 -14.52 6.51
N VAL A 144 6.86 -14.47 7.40
CA VAL A 144 8.20 -14.98 7.11
C VAL A 144 8.15 -16.47 6.73
N TYR A 145 7.41 -17.26 7.49
CA TYR A 145 7.25 -18.69 7.18
C TYR A 145 6.50 -18.94 5.87
N ARG A 146 5.44 -18.16 5.59
CA ARG A 146 4.72 -18.22 4.30
C ARG A 146 5.65 -17.95 3.12
N MET A 147 6.49 -16.92 3.19
CA MET A 147 7.46 -16.60 2.13
C MET A 147 8.43 -17.76 1.90
N LYS A 148 8.93 -18.38 2.96
CA LYS A 148 9.82 -19.57 2.86
C LYS A 148 9.11 -20.78 2.26
N LEU A 149 7.85 -21.03 2.62
CA LEU A 149 7.03 -22.11 2.02
C LEU A 149 6.83 -21.91 0.51
N LEU A 150 6.75 -20.66 0.05
CA LEU A 150 6.63 -20.28 -1.34
C LEU A 150 7.98 -20.33 -2.10
N GLY A 151 9.04 -20.75 -1.45
CA GLY A 151 10.37 -20.89 -2.03
C GLY A 151 11.22 -19.63 -2.03
N ALA A 152 10.76 -18.55 -1.42
CA ALA A 152 11.53 -17.31 -1.34
C ALA A 152 12.61 -17.40 -0.26
N LYS A 153 13.79 -16.83 -0.54
CA LYS A 153 14.81 -16.55 0.46
C LYS A 153 14.44 -15.26 1.19
N VAL A 154 14.41 -15.29 2.51
CA VAL A 154 14.11 -14.11 3.35
C VAL A 154 15.38 -13.68 4.08
N ASN A 155 15.81 -12.46 3.84
CA ASN A 155 16.97 -11.83 4.48
C ASN A 155 16.51 -10.86 5.56
N ALA A 156 16.92 -11.10 6.78
CA ALA A 156 16.71 -10.17 7.89
C ALA A 156 17.73 -9.04 7.82
N VAL A 157 17.28 -7.80 7.69
CA VAL A 157 18.13 -6.61 7.64
C VAL A 157 18.37 -6.10 9.06
N GLU A 158 19.63 -6.07 9.47
CA GLU A 158 20.05 -5.73 10.85
C GLU A 158 20.65 -4.31 10.96
N THR A 159 20.58 -3.52 9.88
CA THR A 159 21.07 -2.13 9.86
C THR A 159 19.99 -1.12 10.19
N GLY A 160 20.35 0.06 10.65
CA GLY A 160 19.46 1.18 10.92
C GLY A 160 18.46 0.88 12.04
N THR A 161 17.19 1.18 11.79
CA THR A 161 16.06 0.88 12.69
C THR A 161 15.55 -0.56 12.56
N MET A 162 16.12 -1.35 11.65
CA MET A 162 15.73 -2.74 11.37
C MET A 162 14.26 -2.90 10.97
N THR A 163 13.71 -1.89 10.28
CA THR A 163 12.31 -1.84 9.80
C THR A 163 12.23 -1.68 8.28
N LEU A 164 11.02 -1.45 7.76
CA LEU A 164 10.74 -1.33 6.31
C LEU A 164 11.69 -0.39 5.55
N LYS A 165 12.05 0.77 6.13
CA LYS A 165 12.98 1.72 5.49
C LYS A 165 14.33 1.06 5.16
N ASP A 166 14.87 0.29 6.08
CA ASP A 166 16.17 -0.36 5.91
C ASP A 166 16.09 -1.56 4.96
N ALA A 167 14.94 -2.24 4.93
CA ALA A 167 14.66 -3.27 3.93
C ALA A 167 14.65 -2.69 2.50
N VAL A 168 14.08 -1.49 2.29
CA VAL A 168 14.15 -0.78 1.00
C VAL A 168 15.58 -0.46 0.62
N ASN A 169 16.38 0.07 1.56
CA ASN A 169 17.80 0.39 1.31
C ASN A 169 18.59 -0.85 0.87
N GLU A 170 18.35 -2.00 1.53
CA GLU A 170 19.06 -3.24 1.20
C GLU A 170 18.63 -3.83 -0.13
N ALA A 171 17.31 -3.81 -0.43
CA ALA A 171 16.79 -4.23 -1.72
C ALA A 171 17.39 -3.40 -2.87
N MET A 172 17.51 -2.07 -2.72
CA MET A 172 18.13 -1.20 -3.72
C MET A 172 19.62 -1.49 -3.89
N ARG A 173 20.36 -1.81 -2.81
CA ARG A 173 21.77 -2.22 -2.89
C ARG A 173 21.92 -3.55 -3.64
N GLU A 174 21.12 -4.54 -3.29
CA GLU A 174 21.14 -5.83 -3.97
C GLU A 174 20.74 -5.72 -5.45
N TRP A 175 19.76 -4.87 -5.76
CA TRP A 175 19.40 -4.62 -7.16
C TRP A 175 20.58 -4.09 -7.98
N THR A 176 21.37 -3.19 -7.39
CA THR A 176 22.60 -2.64 -8.03
C THR A 176 23.62 -3.75 -8.35
N ASN A 177 23.69 -4.80 -7.53
CA ASN A 177 24.64 -5.91 -7.73
C ASN A 177 24.26 -6.82 -8.90
N ARG A 178 22.94 -6.95 -9.21
CA ARG A 178 22.43 -7.96 -10.14
C ARG A 178 21.36 -7.40 -11.09
N VAL A 179 21.55 -6.21 -11.63
CA VAL A 179 20.58 -5.56 -12.53
C VAL A 179 20.28 -6.33 -13.82
N SER A 180 21.23 -7.15 -14.30
CA SER A 180 21.10 -7.87 -15.57
C SER A 180 20.01 -8.95 -15.56
N ASP A 181 19.88 -9.70 -14.45
CA ASP A 181 18.97 -10.84 -14.31
C ASP A 181 17.84 -10.63 -13.33
N THR A 182 17.87 -9.52 -12.59
CA THR A 182 16.99 -9.25 -11.46
C THR A 182 16.10 -8.03 -11.70
N HIS A 183 14.80 -8.16 -11.38
CA HIS A 183 13.88 -7.02 -11.27
C HIS A 183 13.53 -6.76 -9.81
N TYR A 184 13.55 -5.49 -9.41
CA TYR A 184 13.07 -5.07 -8.10
C TYR A 184 11.56 -4.81 -8.15
N VAL A 185 10.77 -5.66 -7.50
CA VAL A 185 9.31 -5.54 -7.37
C VAL A 185 9.02 -4.60 -6.22
N LEU A 186 9.01 -3.29 -6.48
CA LEU A 186 8.76 -2.29 -5.46
C LEU A 186 7.30 -2.29 -5.02
N GLY A 187 7.07 -2.32 -3.71
CA GLY A 187 5.77 -2.64 -3.11
C GLY A 187 4.78 -1.48 -2.96
N SER A 188 5.15 -0.26 -3.33
CA SER A 188 4.28 0.91 -3.18
C SER A 188 4.46 1.94 -4.29
N VAL A 189 3.64 3.00 -4.30
CA VAL A 189 3.71 4.12 -5.26
C VAL A 189 4.82 5.11 -4.90
N MET A 190 5.97 4.59 -4.52
CA MET A 190 7.16 5.32 -4.10
C MET A 190 8.36 4.95 -4.99
N GLY A 191 9.53 5.53 -4.69
CA GLY A 191 10.75 5.24 -5.44
C GLY A 191 10.92 6.10 -6.69
N PRO A 192 12.01 5.84 -7.45
CA PRO A 192 12.28 6.59 -8.66
C PRO A 192 11.25 6.29 -9.76
N HIS A 193 10.99 7.27 -10.64
CA HIS A 193 10.24 6.98 -11.86
C HIS A 193 10.91 5.83 -12.63
N PRO A 194 10.17 4.82 -13.15
CA PRO A 194 8.73 4.80 -13.39
C PRO A 194 7.89 4.14 -12.27
N PHE A 195 8.49 3.66 -11.18
CA PHE A 195 7.79 2.89 -10.14
C PHE A 195 6.48 3.52 -9.65
N PRO A 196 6.41 4.83 -9.28
CA PRO A 196 5.15 5.41 -8.80
C PRO A 196 4.01 5.28 -9.82
N THR A 197 4.31 5.46 -11.11
CA THR A 197 3.35 5.33 -12.21
C THR A 197 2.94 3.88 -12.42
N VAL A 198 3.90 2.98 -12.53
CA VAL A 198 3.65 1.55 -12.82
C VAL A 198 2.83 0.91 -11.70
N VAL A 199 3.21 1.14 -10.44
CA VAL A 199 2.48 0.61 -9.28
C VAL A 199 1.07 1.18 -9.20
N ARG A 200 0.90 2.49 -9.42
CA ARG A 200 -0.42 3.12 -9.49
C ARG A 200 -1.29 2.44 -10.54
N ASP A 201 -0.78 2.26 -11.74
CA ASP A 201 -1.56 1.75 -12.86
C ASP A 201 -2.02 0.31 -12.61
N PHE A 202 -1.16 -0.57 -12.04
CA PHE A 202 -1.58 -1.91 -11.63
C PHE A 202 -2.55 -1.91 -10.44
N GLN A 203 -2.48 -0.92 -9.56
CA GLN A 203 -3.42 -0.78 -8.44
C GLN A 203 -4.72 -0.08 -8.83
N SER A 204 -4.78 0.64 -9.95
CA SER A 204 -5.95 1.42 -10.38
C SER A 204 -7.19 0.56 -10.62
N VAL A 205 -7.04 -0.75 -10.79
CA VAL A 205 -8.13 -1.72 -10.84
C VAL A 205 -9.08 -1.57 -9.64
N ILE A 206 -8.57 -1.17 -8.46
CA ILE A 206 -9.38 -0.92 -7.26
C ILE A 206 -10.41 0.19 -7.53
N GLY A 207 -9.94 1.35 -8.00
CA GLY A 207 -10.79 2.50 -8.30
C GLY A 207 -11.76 2.26 -9.45
N LYS A 208 -11.30 1.56 -10.51
CA LYS A 208 -12.15 1.16 -11.64
C LYS A 208 -13.34 0.32 -11.17
N GLU A 209 -13.07 -0.67 -10.33
CA GLU A 209 -14.10 -1.54 -9.77
C GLU A 209 -15.00 -0.79 -8.77
N ILE A 210 -14.46 0.10 -7.90
CA ILE A 210 -15.29 0.94 -7.03
C ILE A 210 -16.27 1.75 -7.88
N LYS A 211 -15.78 2.41 -8.94
CA LYS A 211 -16.58 3.27 -9.79
C LYS A 211 -17.72 2.51 -10.49
N SER A 212 -17.43 1.37 -11.11
CA SER A 212 -18.42 0.54 -11.78
C SER A 212 -19.44 -0.05 -10.80
N GLN A 213 -19.00 -0.58 -9.68
CA GLN A 213 -19.87 -1.20 -8.68
C GLN A 213 -20.75 -0.18 -7.94
N MET A 214 -20.28 1.06 -7.73
CA MET A 214 -21.11 2.13 -7.17
C MET A 214 -22.21 2.56 -8.14
N LEU A 215 -21.88 2.69 -9.41
CA LEU A 215 -22.89 2.98 -10.45
C LEU A 215 -23.95 1.86 -10.55
N GLU A 216 -23.54 0.61 -10.44
CA GLU A 216 -24.45 -0.55 -10.40
C GLU A 216 -25.37 -0.55 -9.18
N LYS A 217 -24.80 -0.29 -7.97
CA LYS A 217 -25.53 -0.43 -6.69
C LYS A 217 -26.36 0.81 -6.32
N GLU A 218 -25.85 2.00 -6.59
CA GLU A 218 -26.43 3.26 -6.12
C GLU A 218 -26.80 4.23 -7.27
N GLY A 219 -26.46 3.88 -8.52
CA GLY A 219 -26.70 4.73 -9.70
C GLY A 219 -25.85 6.01 -9.74
N ARG A 220 -24.88 6.17 -8.82
CA ARG A 220 -24.05 7.36 -8.69
C ARG A 220 -22.68 7.04 -8.09
N LEU A 221 -21.74 8.01 -8.17
CA LEU A 221 -20.46 7.94 -7.50
C LEU A 221 -20.60 8.17 -5.99
N PRO A 222 -19.64 7.69 -5.17
CA PRO A 222 -19.63 7.97 -3.74
C PRO A 222 -19.31 9.44 -3.46
N ASP A 223 -19.67 9.93 -2.28
CA ASP A 223 -19.28 11.28 -1.82
C ASP A 223 -17.85 11.30 -1.27
N VAL A 224 -17.39 10.17 -0.72
CA VAL A 224 -16.05 10.01 -0.15
C VAL A 224 -15.46 8.66 -0.55
N VAL A 225 -14.19 8.67 -0.97
CA VAL A 225 -13.34 7.47 -1.07
C VAL A 225 -12.18 7.62 -0.08
N MET A 226 -12.01 6.63 0.78
CA MET A 226 -11.09 6.68 1.90
C MET A 226 -10.19 5.44 1.95
N ALA A 227 -8.91 5.64 2.26
CA ALA A 227 -7.94 4.55 2.39
C ALA A 227 -6.81 4.91 3.37
N CYS A 228 -6.19 3.93 3.99
CA CYS A 228 -4.98 4.14 4.77
C CYS A 228 -3.78 4.47 3.88
N VAL A 229 -2.82 5.24 4.40
CA VAL A 229 -1.65 5.71 3.66
C VAL A 229 -0.38 5.53 4.49
N GLY A 230 0.52 4.67 3.97
CA GLY A 230 1.94 4.67 4.27
C GLY A 230 2.67 5.17 3.02
N GLY A 231 3.34 4.30 2.25
CA GLY A 231 3.80 4.67 0.88
C GLY A 231 2.65 4.99 -0.07
N GLY A 232 1.43 4.47 0.18
CA GLY A 232 0.17 4.93 -0.39
C GLY A 232 -0.38 4.13 -1.58
N SER A 233 0.10 2.90 -1.85
CA SER A 233 -0.33 2.16 -3.07
C SER A 233 -1.81 1.79 -3.09
N ASN A 234 -2.38 1.34 -1.96
CA ASN A 234 -3.80 1.03 -1.90
C ASN A 234 -4.68 2.28 -2.07
N ALA A 235 -4.27 3.38 -1.45
CA ALA A 235 -4.97 4.65 -1.54
C ALA A 235 -4.90 5.21 -2.97
N MET A 236 -3.73 5.20 -3.61
CA MET A 236 -3.60 5.65 -4.98
C MET A 236 -4.42 4.79 -5.94
N GLY A 237 -4.42 3.47 -5.74
CA GLY A 237 -5.27 2.56 -6.51
C GLY A 237 -6.76 2.88 -6.39
N ALA A 238 -7.22 3.23 -5.19
CA ALA A 238 -8.61 3.62 -4.95
C ALA A 238 -8.93 5.03 -5.47
N PHE A 239 -7.97 5.98 -5.39
CA PHE A 239 -8.19 7.40 -5.71
C PHE A 239 -8.05 7.74 -7.18
N TYR A 240 -7.17 7.05 -7.90
CA TYR A 240 -6.73 7.46 -9.24
C TYR A 240 -7.89 7.72 -10.22
N GLU A 241 -8.87 6.81 -10.25
CA GLU A 241 -10.04 6.93 -11.14
C GLU A 241 -10.97 8.09 -10.75
N PHE A 242 -10.84 8.63 -9.54
CA PHE A 242 -11.66 9.72 -9.02
C PHE A 242 -10.94 11.08 -9.00
N ILE A 243 -9.67 11.16 -9.43
CA ILE A 243 -8.91 12.42 -9.39
C ILE A 243 -9.63 13.53 -10.15
N LYS A 244 -10.29 13.19 -11.26
CA LYS A 244 -11.04 14.15 -12.11
C LYS A 244 -12.49 14.37 -11.63
N ASP A 245 -13.00 13.55 -10.73
CA ASP A 245 -14.37 13.65 -10.20
C ASP A 245 -14.34 14.57 -8.96
N GLU A 246 -14.32 15.88 -9.16
CA GLU A 246 -14.13 16.89 -8.10
C GLU A 246 -15.18 16.81 -6.97
N ASN A 247 -16.37 16.28 -7.25
CA ASN A 247 -17.43 16.06 -6.28
C ASN A 247 -17.16 14.88 -5.33
N VAL A 248 -16.19 14.01 -5.66
CA VAL A 248 -15.79 12.90 -4.80
C VAL A 248 -14.60 13.33 -3.93
N LYS A 249 -14.78 13.38 -2.62
CA LYS A 249 -13.70 13.67 -1.68
C LYS A 249 -12.76 12.47 -1.56
N LEU A 250 -11.46 12.71 -1.59
CA LEU A 250 -10.43 11.70 -1.40
C LEU A 250 -9.74 11.92 -0.06
N ILE A 251 -9.77 10.92 0.83
CA ILE A 251 -9.22 11.03 2.18
C ILE A 251 -8.21 9.92 2.44
N GLY A 252 -6.94 10.30 2.60
CA GLY A 252 -5.86 9.42 3.04
C GLY A 252 -5.74 9.44 4.57
N CYS A 253 -5.71 8.27 5.20
CA CYS A 253 -5.57 8.14 6.65
C CYS A 253 -4.15 7.69 6.98
N GLU A 254 -3.36 8.58 7.58
CA GLU A 254 -1.96 8.35 7.94
C GLU A 254 -1.83 7.78 9.35
N ALA A 255 -0.78 7.00 9.61
CA ALA A 255 -0.51 6.46 10.94
C ALA A 255 0.16 7.51 11.82
N ALA A 256 -0.56 8.07 12.76
CA ALA A 256 -0.03 9.02 13.72
C ALA A 256 0.65 8.38 14.94
N GLY A 257 0.67 7.05 15.03
CA GLY A 257 1.29 6.36 16.15
C GLY A 257 0.75 6.84 17.51
N LEU A 258 1.60 7.44 18.32
CA LEU A 258 1.20 8.00 19.62
C LEU A 258 0.77 9.48 19.55
N GLY A 259 0.68 10.06 18.36
CA GLY A 259 0.28 11.45 18.12
C GLY A 259 1.30 12.21 17.27
N THR A 260 0.82 13.17 16.47
CA THR A 260 1.67 14.01 15.58
C THR A 260 2.54 15.01 16.33
N ASP A 261 2.24 15.27 17.59
CA ASP A 261 3.00 16.09 18.54
C ASP A 261 4.10 15.31 19.27
N THR A 262 4.24 14.01 18.98
CA THR A 262 5.26 13.14 19.57
C THR A 262 6.27 12.70 18.50
N PRO A 263 7.49 12.25 18.88
CA PRO A 263 8.44 11.68 17.94
C PRO A 263 8.02 10.28 17.41
N LYS A 264 6.96 9.70 17.97
CA LYS A 264 6.45 8.37 17.60
C LYS A 264 5.23 8.51 16.69
N THR A 265 5.46 8.96 15.46
CA THR A 265 4.47 9.14 14.39
C THR A 265 5.06 8.74 13.05
N ALA A 266 4.22 8.30 12.11
CA ALA A 266 4.56 8.06 10.71
C ALA A 266 3.64 8.86 9.76
N ALA A 267 2.95 9.90 10.28
CA ALA A 267 2.05 10.75 9.51
C ALA A 267 2.85 11.76 8.67
N THR A 268 3.29 11.34 7.48
CA THR A 268 4.27 12.04 6.65
C THR A 268 3.75 13.37 6.08
N ILE A 269 2.47 13.46 5.66
CA ILE A 269 1.91 14.74 5.19
C ILE A 269 1.74 15.71 6.35
N ALA A 270 1.36 15.20 7.53
CA ALA A 270 1.15 16.05 8.71
C ALA A 270 2.47 16.59 9.30
N THR A 271 3.56 15.81 9.28
CA THR A 271 4.79 16.13 10.03
C THR A 271 6.06 16.19 9.17
N GLY A 272 6.02 15.66 7.95
CA GLY A 272 7.18 15.58 7.05
C GLY A 272 7.45 16.90 6.33
N THR A 273 8.63 16.97 5.72
CA THR A 273 9.07 18.09 4.90
C THR A 273 9.59 17.59 3.54
N LEU A 274 9.68 18.52 2.56
CA LEU A 274 10.11 18.20 1.20
C LEU A 274 11.59 17.83 1.15
N GLY A 275 11.90 16.72 0.47
CA GLY A 275 13.28 16.32 0.23
C GLY A 275 13.40 15.17 -0.78
N ILE A 276 14.59 14.58 -0.88
CA ILE A 276 14.86 13.42 -1.74
C ILE A 276 15.06 12.19 -0.86
N PHE A 277 14.27 11.15 -1.12
CA PHE A 277 14.25 9.93 -0.35
C PHE A 277 13.92 8.71 -1.23
N HIS A 278 14.66 7.62 -1.10
CA HIS A 278 14.48 6.40 -1.92
C HIS A 278 14.34 6.66 -3.42
N GLY A 279 15.14 7.57 -3.95
CA GLY A 279 15.18 7.87 -5.40
C GLY A 279 14.07 8.79 -5.92
N MET A 280 13.24 9.35 -5.06
CA MET A 280 12.16 10.28 -5.40
C MET A 280 12.24 11.58 -4.61
N LYS A 281 11.72 12.68 -5.16
CA LYS A 281 11.42 13.90 -4.43
C LYS A 281 9.98 13.84 -3.93
N SER A 282 9.80 13.91 -2.61
CA SER A 282 8.49 13.86 -1.97
C SER A 282 8.55 14.42 -0.55
N TYR A 283 7.46 14.34 0.22
CA TYR A 283 7.50 14.56 1.66
C TYR A 283 8.02 13.32 2.37
N PHE A 284 8.84 13.54 3.39
CA PHE A 284 9.25 12.49 4.33
C PHE A 284 9.60 13.07 5.71
N CYS A 285 9.53 12.23 6.73
CA CYS A 285 9.87 12.60 8.10
C CYS A 285 11.40 12.75 8.22
N GLN A 286 11.86 13.96 8.49
CA GLN A 286 13.27 14.28 8.64
C GLN A 286 13.47 15.28 9.78
N ASN A 287 14.68 15.26 10.36
CA ASN A 287 15.07 16.20 11.39
C ASN A 287 15.60 17.51 10.78
N GLU A 288 15.98 18.47 11.61
CA GLU A 288 16.52 19.77 11.24
C GLU A 288 17.81 19.71 10.38
N TYR A 289 18.52 18.58 10.39
CA TYR A 289 19.73 18.35 9.57
C TYR A 289 19.43 17.62 8.26
N GLY A 290 18.17 17.36 7.93
CA GLY A 290 17.78 16.64 6.73
C GLY A 290 17.99 15.11 6.82
N GLN A 291 18.25 14.57 8.01
CA GLN A 291 18.35 13.14 8.23
C GLN A 291 16.97 12.54 8.41
N ILE A 292 16.77 11.31 7.90
CA ILE A 292 15.52 10.58 8.07
C ILE A 292 15.24 10.40 9.56
N ALA A 293 14.13 10.94 10.04
CA ALA A 293 13.69 10.74 11.40
C ALA A 293 13.17 9.31 11.61
N PRO A 294 13.44 8.67 12.75
CA PRO A 294 12.74 7.46 13.13
C PRO A 294 11.25 7.72 13.19
N VAL A 295 10.45 6.82 12.62
CA VAL A 295 8.99 6.86 12.69
C VAL A 295 8.47 5.68 13.50
N TYR A 296 7.19 5.71 13.84
CA TYR A 296 6.56 4.66 14.61
C TYR A 296 5.08 4.53 14.29
N SER A 297 4.65 3.29 14.14
CA SER A 297 3.26 2.88 14.11
C SER A 297 3.12 1.45 14.63
N ILE A 298 2.01 1.13 15.29
CA ILE A 298 1.63 -0.26 15.58
C ILE A 298 1.49 -1.08 14.28
N SER A 299 1.20 -0.43 13.17
CA SER A 299 1.10 -1.02 11.85
C SER A 299 2.46 -1.05 11.16
N ALA A 300 3.09 -2.22 11.07
CA ALA A 300 4.35 -2.38 10.34
C ALA A 300 4.25 -2.01 8.85
N GLY A 301 3.06 -2.09 8.24
CA GLY A 301 2.84 -1.70 6.85
C GLY A 301 2.73 -0.20 6.62
N LEU A 302 2.49 0.60 7.68
CA LEU A 302 2.44 2.06 7.66
C LEU A 302 3.65 2.70 8.36
N ASP A 303 4.53 1.91 8.98
CA ASP A 303 5.76 2.34 9.64
C ASP A 303 6.83 2.69 8.60
N TYR A 304 6.60 3.76 7.86
CA TYR A 304 7.42 4.22 6.74
C TYR A 304 7.51 5.75 6.75
N PRO A 305 8.73 6.33 6.71
CA PRO A 305 8.93 7.76 6.89
C PRO A 305 8.67 8.63 5.65
N GLY A 306 8.05 8.11 4.60
CA GLY A 306 7.82 8.83 3.36
C GLY A 306 6.48 8.52 2.74
N ILE A 307 6.12 9.28 1.70
CA ILE A 307 4.87 9.10 0.95
C ILE A 307 5.13 9.16 -0.56
N GLY A 308 4.31 8.48 -1.34
CA GLY A 308 4.39 8.52 -2.80
C GLY A 308 4.28 9.95 -3.37
N PRO A 309 5.06 10.29 -4.41
CA PRO A 309 5.12 11.67 -4.92
C PRO A 309 3.80 12.16 -5.53
N GLU A 310 2.95 11.26 -6.03
CA GLU A 310 1.63 11.64 -6.52
C GLU A 310 0.69 12.00 -5.36
N HIS A 311 0.77 11.32 -4.22
CA HIS A 311 0.06 11.71 -3.00
C HIS A 311 0.49 13.08 -2.49
N ALA A 312 1.81 13.35 -2.47
CA ALA A 312 2.33 14.65 -2.10
C ALA A 312 1.76 15.77 -3.00
N ASN A 313 1.69 15.53 -4.30
CA ASN A 313 1.08 16.46 -5.24
C ASN A 313 -0.44 16.62 -5.03
N LEU A 314 -1.16 15.54 -4.71
CA LEU A 314 -2.60 15.62 -4.40
C LEU A 314 -2.86 16.42 -3.10
N ALA A 315 -1.96 16.34 -2.13
CA ALA A 315 -2.00 17.16 -0.92
C ALA A 315 -1.75 18.63 -1.24
N ASP A 316 -0.68 18.96 -1.99
CA ASP A 316 -0.33 20.33 -2.36
C ASP A 316 -1.41 21.04 -3.17
N THR A 317 -2.08 20.29 -4.04
CA THR A 317 -3.18 20.84 -4.88
C THR A 317 -4.52 20.87 -4.16
N GLY A 318 -4.61 20.33 -2.95
CA GLY A 318 -5.87 20.22 -2.20
C GLY A 318 -6.86 19.23 -2.81
N ARG A 319 -6.41 18.36 -3.76
CA ARG A 319 -7.29 17.37 -4.38
C ARG A 319 -7.63 16.21 -3.45
N ALA A 320 -6.69 15.83 -2.58
CA ALA A 320 -6.91 14.87 -1.51
C ALA A 320 -6.54 15.49 -0.16
N SER A 321 -7.26 15.14 0.89
CA SER A 321 -6.92 15.47 2.27
C SER A 321 -6.27 14.29 2.95
N TYR A 322 -5.36 14.57 3.88
CA TYR A 322 -4.68 13.54 4.67
C TYR A 322 -4.91 13.80 6.14
N VAL A 323 -5.31 12.77 6.87
CA VAL A 323 -5.70 12.88 8.27
C VAL A 323 -4.88 11.92 9.12
N PRO A 324 -4.31 12.40 10.23
CA PRO A 324 -3.60 11.53 11.16
C PRO A 324 -4.59 10.70 11.98
N VAL A 325 -4.27 9.43 12.20
CA VAL A 325 -5.03 8.48 13.03
C VAL A 325 -4.05 7.80 13.97
N THR A 326 -4.34 7.83 15.26
CA THR A 326 -3.50 7.24 16.29
C THR A 326 -3.63 5.71 16.35
N ASP A 327 -2.65 5.04 16.96
CA ASP A 327 -2.69 3.61 17.21
C ASP A 327 -3.92 3.18 17.99
N GLU A 328 -4.29 3.96 19.03
CA GLU A 328 -5.48 3.67 19.84
C GLU A 328 -6.76 3.73 19.01
N GLU A 329 -6.91 4.75 18.17
CA GLU A 329 -8.05 4.89 17.27
C GLU A 329 -8.13 3.74 16.28
N ALA A 330 -6.97 3.34 15.72
CA ALA A 330 -6.89 2.23 14.78
C ALA A 330 -7.23 0.88 15.44
N VAL A 331 -6.73 0.62 16.67
CA VAL A 331 -7.04 -0.61 17.41
C VAL A 331 -8.52 -0.65 17.78
N ASN A 332 -9.09 0.47 18.27
CA ASN A 332 -10.53 0.55 18.56
C ASN A 332 -11.38 0.27 17.32
N ALA A 333 -10.99 0.79 16.15
CA ALA A 333 -11.69 0.55 14.88
C ALA A 333 -11.53 -0.89 14.37
N PHE A 334 -10.37 -1.49 14.57
CA PHE A 334 -10.14 -2.91 14.28
C PHE A 334 -11.13 -3.78 15.05
N GLU A 335 -11.24 -3.58 16.36
CA GLU A 335 -12.17 -4.32 17.21
C GLU A 335 -13.63 -4.01 16.87
N TYR A 336 -13.94 -2.74 16.61
CA TYR A 336 -15.30 -2.31 16.26
C TYR A 336 -15.79 -3.01 14.98
N LEU A 337 -15.01 -2.97 13.89
CA LEU A 337 -15.39 -3.61 12.64
C LEU A 337 -15.51 -5.13 12.80
N SER A 338 -14.61 -5.73 13.58
CA SER A 338 -14.64 -7.17 13.87
C SER A 338 -15.92 -7.59 14.57
N ARG A 339 -16.37 -6.82 15.57
CA ARG A 339 -17.59 -7.13 16.33
C ARG A 339 -18.87 -6.77 15.57
N THR A 340 -18.84 -5.68 14.79
CA THR A 340 -20.04 -5.16 14.13
C THR A 340 -20.35 -5.90 12.84
N GLU A 341 -19.35 -6.11 11.98
CA GLU A 341 -19.53 -6.72 10.65
C GLU A 341 -18.94 -8.12 10.54
N GLY A 342 -18.25 -8.63 11.56
CA GLY A 342 -17.57 -9.92 11.50
C GLY A 342 -16.37 -9.92 10.55
N ILE A 343 -15.78 -8.75 10.33
CA ILE A 343 -14.63 -8.57 9.43
C ILE A 343 -13.44 -8.14 10.29
N ILE A 344 -12.39 -8.96 10.32
CA ILE A 344 -11.11 -8.63 10.97
C ILE A 344 -10.23 -7.93 9.93
N PRO A 345 -10.13 -6.59 9.93
CA PRO A 345 -9.33 -5.87 8.93
C PRO A 345 -7.85 -5.94 9.27
N ALA A 346 -6.96 -5.76 8.30
CA ALA A 346 -5.58 -5.44 8.63
C ALA A 346 -5.51 -4.16 9.45
N ILE A 347 -4.56 -4.08 10.40
CA ILE A 347 -4.41 -2.88 11.26
C ILE A 347 -4.13 -1.64 10.41
N GLU A 348 -3.48 -1.80 9.24
CA GLU A 348 -3.35 -0.76 8.25
C GLU A 348 -4.73 -0.19 7.85
N SER A 349 -5.64 -1.06 7.44
CA SER A 349 -6.99 -0.69 6.99
C SER A 349 -7.83 -0.08 8.11
N ALA A 350 -7.60 -0.49 9.34
CA ALA A 350 -8.30 0.00 10.51
C ALA A 350 -8.11 1.51 10.73
N HIS A 351 -7.00 2.11 10.25
CA HIS A 351 -6.82 3.56 10.25
C HIS A 351 -7.91 4.28 9.42
N ALA A 352 -8.22 3.75 8.24
CA ALA A 352 -9.31 4.31 7.42
C ALA A 352 -10.68 4.07 8.05
N VAL A 353 -10.91 2.91 8.65
CA VAL A 353 -12.14 2.60 9.39
C VAL A 353 -12.32 3.55 10.58
N ALA A 354 -11.25 3.86 11.32
CA ALA A 354 -11.28 4.80 12.45
C ALA A 354 -11.74 6.19 12.01
N HIS A 355 -11.22 6.72 10.92
CA HIS A 355 -11.67 8.00 10.43
C HIS A 355 -13.10 7.94 9.85
N CYS A 356 -13.49 6.85 9.22
CA CYS A 356 -14.88 6.62 8.80
C CYS A 356 -15.85 6.69 9.97
N ILE A 357 -15.53 6.05 11.10
CA ILE A 357 -16.34 6.10 12.33
C ILE A 357 -16.54 7.53 12.82
N LYS A 358 -15.52 8.39 12.69
CA LYS A 358 -15.60 9.80 13.11
C LYS A 358 -16.50 10.64 12.21
N ILE A 359 -16.42 10.46 10.88
CA ILE A 359 -17.10 11.37 9.97
C ILE A 359 -18.48 10.87 9.51
N ALA A 360 -18.74 9.57 9.48
CA ALA A 360 -20.01 9.02 8.99
C ALA A 360 -21.23 9.61 9.77
N PRO A 361 -21.21 9.72 11.10
CA PRO A 361 -22.33 10.30 11.86
C PRO A 361 -22.61 11.78 11.55
N THR A 362 -21.61 12.50 11.01
CA THR A 362 -21.72 13.94 10.70
C THR A 362 -22.24 14.23 9.31
N MET A 363 -22.41 13.19 8.48
CA MET A 363 -22.88 13.30 7.11
C MET A 363 -24.36 12.91 6.99
N ASP A 364 -25.03 13.47 6.00
CA ASP A 364 -26.43 13.13 5.71
C ASP A 364 -26.57 11.66 5.31
N LYS A 365 -27.75 11.06 5.56
CA LYS A 365 -28.04 9.65 5.32
C LYS A 365 -28.04 9.23 3.85
N ASP A 366 -28.16 10.17 2.93
CA ASP A 366 -28.05 9.94 1.49
C ASP A 366 -26.61 9.95 0.98
N LYS A 367 -25.65 10.37 1.81
CA LYS A 367 -24.22 10.37 1.49
C LYS A 367 -23.63 8.97 1.53
N ILE A 368 -22.57 8.78 0.76
CA ILE A 368 -21.91 7.48 0.61
C ILE A 368 -20.42 7.62 0.87
N ILE A 369 -19.92 6.79 1.78
CA ILE A 369 -18.49 6.61 2.04
C ILE A 369 -18.06 5.23 1.53
N VAL A 370 -16.99 5.18 0.74
CA VAL A 370 -16.31 3.94 0.40
C VAL A 370 -14.97 3.88 1.14
N VAL A 371 -14.78 2.87 1.98
CA VAL A 371 -13.51 2.58 2.65
C VAL A 371 -12.83 1.42 1.94
N ASN A 372 -11.58 1.63 1.50
CA ASN A 372 -10.79 0.55 0.93
C ASN A 372 -10.17 -0.31 2.05
N LEU A 373 -10.70 -1.52 2.27
CA LEU A 373 -10.08 -2.51 3.16
C LEU A 373 -8.94 -3.18 2.44
N SER A 374 -7.74 -2.62 2.60
CA SER A 374 -6.55 -2.97 1.85
C SER A 374 -5.99 -4.38 2.11
N GLY A 375 -6.32 -4.96 3.27
CA GLY A 375 -5.89 -6.30 3.65
C GLY A 375 -6.65 -6.85 4.86
N ARG A 376 -6.48 -8.16 5.12
CA ARG A 376 -7.08 -8.86 6.27
C ARG A 376 -6.15 -8.90 7.47
N GLY A 377 -6.74 -9.01 8.65
CA GLY A 377 -6.07 -8.84 9.93
C GLY A 377 -5.60 -10.11 10.64
N ASP A 378 -5.69 -11.29 10.03
CA ASP A 378 -5.23 -12.54 10.67
C ASP A 378 -3.79 -12.44 11.19
N LYS A 379 -2.96 -11.72 10.45
CA LYS A 379 -1.56 -11.46 10.82
C LYS A 379 -1.39 -10.54 12.04
N ASP A 380 -2.42 -9.75 12.37
CA ASP A 380 -2.35 -8.68 13.37
C ASP A 380 -2.98 -9.06 14.70
N VAL A 381 -3.75 -10.16 14.76
CA VAL A 381 -4.50 -10.59 15.95
C VAL A 381 -3.59 -10.67 17.19
N ALA A 382 -2.42 -11.30 17.07
CA ALA A 382 -1.47 -11.40 18.18
C ALA A 382 -0.89 -10.04 18.60
N ALA A 383 -0.69 -9.11 17.65
CA ALA A 383 -0.21 -7.76 17.95
C ALA A 383 -1.29 -6.94 18.69
N ILE A 384 -2.56 -7.07 18.28
CA ILE A 384 -3.69 -6.41 18.94
C ILE A 384 -3.88 -6.95 20.36
N ALA A 385 -3.81 -8.29 20.55
CA ALA A 385 -3.90 -8.89 21.87
C ALA A 385 -2.79 -8.35 22.82
N ARG A 386 -1.53 -8.33 22.37
CA ARG A 386 -0.43 -7.74 23.15
C ARG A 386 -0.67 -6.26 23.46
N TYR A 387 -1.20 -5.49 22.51
CA TYR A 387 -1.54 -4.08 22.73
C TYR A 387 -2.58 -3.92 23.85
N ARG A 388 -3.53 -4.86 23.96
CA ARG A 388 -4.55 -4.91 25.02
C ARG A 388 -4.05 -5.57 26.32
N GLY A 389 -2.81 -6.00 26.38
CA GLY A 389 -2.24 -6.69 27.56
C GLY A 389 -2.65 -8.15 27.69
N GLU A 390 -3.13 -8.75 26.60
CA GLU A 390 -3.45 -10.17 26.51
C GLU A 390 -2.27 -10.91 25.86
N ASP A 391 -1.89 -12.07 26.39
CA ASP A 391 -0.87 -12.93 25.82
C ASP A 391 -1.54 -14.09 25.09
N ILE A 392 -1.31 -14.17 23.78
CA ILE A 392 -1.76 -15.31 22.96
C ILE A 392 -0.54 -16.21 22.79
N HIS A 393 -0.59 -17.38 23.38
CA HIS A 393 0.38 -18.45 23.09
C HIS A 393 -0.04 -19.12 21.77
N ASP A 394 0.87 -19.12 20.79
CA ASP A 394 0.72 -19.84 19.52
C ASP A 394 0.78 -21.36 19.74
#